data_18fd93c7ab8da5435ac9aaf7aea939bc
#
_entry.id   18fd93c7ab8da5435ac9aaf7aea939bc
#
_cell.length_a   1.000
_cell.length_b   1.000
_cell.length_c   1.000
_cell.angle_alpha   90.00
_cell.angle_beta   90.00
_cell.angle_gamma   90.00
#
_symmetry.space_group_name_H-M   'P 1'
#
loop_
_entity.id
_entity.type
_entity.pdbx_description
1 polymer ?
#
loop_
_entity_poly.entity_id
_entity_poly.type
_entity_poly.pdbx_seq_one_letter_code
_entity_poly.pdbx_strand_id
1 'polypeptide(L)'
;MVSKRIQKALEGNSAIRAMFNEGREMAAKYGEENVFDFSLGNPATPAPKALNDAIRDLLDEADAKGAAGSLGIHGYMANAGYEEVRQAIAENLNERFGTKFTAHNLVMTVGAAGGLNIIFKTILDPDDEVIVFAPFFGEYRQYAANFDAKIVIVQPNLETFQPDLADLEAKITARTKALIVNTPNNPTGVIYKPQTMEQIGAILEKKQAEFGTDFFLFSDEPY
;
A
#
# COMPACT_ATOMS: atom_id res chain seq x y z
N MET A 1 -24.37 16.84 0.65
CA MET A 1 -24.21 16.91 -0.84
C MET A 1 -22.80 16.42 -1.14
N VAL A 2 -22.64 15.38 -1.98
CA VAL A 2 -21.33 14.85 -2.40
C VAL A 2 -21.08 15.22 -3.86
N SER A 3 -19.80 15.23 -4.27
CA SER A 3 -19.45 15.55 -5.67
C SER A 3 -19.96 14.48 -6.64
N LYS A 4 -20.17 14.85 -7.91
CA LYS A 4 -20.57 13.89 -8.97
C LYS A 4 -19.59 12.74 -9.11
N ARG A 5 -18.29 13.00 -8.92
CA ARG A 5 -17.23 11.99 -8.94
C ARG A 5 -17.43 10.94 -7.84
N ILE A 6 -17.73 11.37 -6.62
CA ILE A 6 -17.99 10.46 -5.50
C ILE A 6 -19.34 9.73 -5.69
N GLN A 7 -20.38 10.40 -6.22
CA GLN A 7 -21.62 9.71 -6.55
C GLN A 7 -21.39 8.54 -7.51
N LYS A 8 -20.65 8.78 -8.59
CA LYS A 8 -20.28 7.73 -9.57
C LYS A 8 -19.43 6.61 -8.95
N ALA A 9 -18.50 6.95 -8.04
CA ALA A 9 -17.69 5.95 -7.34
C ALA A 9 -18.54 5.10 -6.39
N LEU A 10 -19.57 5.65 -5.78
CA LEU A 10 -20.50 4.93 -4.89
C LEU A 10 -21.43 3.96 -5.66
N GLU A 11 -21.74 4.25 -6.93
CA GLU A 11 -22.51 3.35 -7.78
C GLU A 11 -21.76 2.04 -8.09
N GLY A 12 -20.43 2.10 -8.11
CA GLY A 12 -19.53 0.94 -8.23
C GLY A 12 -19.14 0.29 -6.90
N ASN A 13 -19.96 0.43 -5.87
CA ASN A 13 -19.67 0.11 -4.48
C ASN A 13 -19.11 -1.31 -4.32
N SER A 14 -18.03 -1.41 -3.58
CA SER A 14 -17.30 -2.66 -3.33
C SER A 14 -18.24 -3.71 -2.72
N ALA A 15 -18.42 -4.82 -3.41
CA ALA A 15 -19.17 -5.98 -2.92
C ALA A 15 -18.64 -6.46 -1.56
N ILE A 16 -17.36 -6.27 -1.31
CA ILE A 16 -16.66 -6.58 -0.04
C ILE A 16 -17.30 -5.83 1.13
N ARG A 17 -17.53 -4.51 0.98
CA ARG A 17 -18.15 -3.71 2.06
C ARG A 17 -19.60 -4.09 2.29
N ALA A 18 -20.34 -4.42 1.23
CA ALA A 18 -21.71 -4.91 1.34
C ALA A 18 -21.74 -6.25 2.09
N MET A 19 -20.87 -7.19 1.73
CA MET A 19 -20.74 -8.48 2.42
C MET A 19 -20.32 -8.33 3.89
N PHE A 20 -19.40 -7.44 4.21
CA PHE A 20 -19.00 -7.15 5.59
C PHE A 20 -20.18 -6.65 6.44
N ASN A 21 -20.99 -5.72 5.91
CA ASN A 21 -22.17 -5.22 6.62
C ASN A 21 -23.21 -6.32 6.80
N GLU A 22 -23.47 -7.12 5.77
CA GLU A 22 -24.37 -8.28 5.85
C GLU A 22 -23.89 -9.32 6.87
N GLY A 23 -22.57 -9.61 6.90
CA GLY A 23 -21.97 -10.48 7.90
C GLY A 23 -22.22 -10.01 9.33
N ARG A 24 -22.11 -8.71 9.59
CA ARG A 24 -22.44 -8.12 10.90
C ARG A 24 -23.90 -8.25 11.27
N GLU A 25 -24.80 -8.04 10.32
CA GLU A 25 -26.24 -8.18 10.53
C GLU A 25 -26.59 -9.66 10.80
N MET A 26 -25.95 -10.58 10.07
CA MET A 26 -26.10 -12.03 10.31
C MET A 26 -25.58 -12.42 11.69
N ALA A 27 -24.41 -11.94 12.10
CA ALA A 27 -23.83 -12.20 13.42
C ALA A 27 -24.75 -11.69 14.54
N ALA A 28 -25.32 -10.50 14.39
CA ALA A 28 -26.29 -9.97 15.36
C ALA A 28 -27.58 -10.80 15.44
N LYS A 29 -27.97 -11.46 14.35
CA LYS A 29 -29.21 -12.26 14.26
C LYS A 29 -29.03 -13.70 14.70
N TYR A 30 -27.93 -14.32 14.36
CA TYR A 30 -27.68 -15.76 14.50
C TYR A 30 -26.64 -16.12 15.56
N GLY A 31 -25.93 -15.15 16.14
CA GLY A 31 -24.76 -15.31 17.01
C GLY A 31 -23.46 -15.30 16.23
N GLU A 32 -22.43 -14.65 16.78
CA GLU A 32 -21.11 -14.51 16.13
C GLU A 32 -20.45 -15.89 15.86
N GLU A 33 -20.68 -16.85 16.73
CA GLU A 33 -20.16 -18.22 16.63
C GLU A 33 -20.74 -19.03 15.47
N ASN A 34 -21.85 -18.56 14.88
CA ASN A 34 -22.55 -19.23 13.77
C ASN A 34 -22.34 -18.53 12.43
N VAL A 35 -21.53 -17.46 12.39
CA VAL A 35 -21.25 -16.68 11.16
C VAL A 35 -19.76 -16.66 10.86
N PHE A 36 -19.39 -17.25 9.73
CA PHE A 36 -18.01 -17.30 9.26
C PHE A 36 -17.81 -16.20 8.20
N ASP A 37 -17.38 -15.03 8.64
CA ASP A 37 -17.16 -13.88 7.78
C ASP A 37 -15.74 -13.90 7.19
N PHE A 38 -15.64 -14.09 5.87
CA PHE A 38 -14.40 -14.05 5.10
C PHE A 38 -14.31 -12.78 4.20
N SER A 39 -15.15 -11.79 4.44
CA SER A 39 -15.23 -10.59 3.59
C SER A 39 -14.06 -9.63 3.81
N LEU A 40 -13.57 -9.51 5.05
CA LEU A 40 -12.48 -8.62 5.43
C LEU A 40 -11.45 -9.36 6.27
N GLY A 41 -10.19 -9.33 5.83
CA GLY A 41 -9.08 -9.93 6.57
C GLY A 41 -8.64 -9.04 7.73
N ASN A 42 -8.94 -9.46 8.96
CA ASN A 42 -8.37 -8.89 10.16
C ASN A 42 -7.25 -9.79 10.70
N PRO A 43 -6.13 -9.24 11.21
CA PRO A 43 -5.14 -10.04 11.90
C PRO A 43 -5.76 -10.77 13.10
N ALA A 44 -5.65 -12.10 13.12
CA ALA A 44 -6.11 -12.91 14.24
C ALA A 44 -5.09 -12.96 15.39
N THR A 45 -3.83 -12.65 15.11
CA THR A 45 -2.75 -12.62 16.09
C THR A 45 -2.74 -11.27 16.81
N PRO A 46 -2.80 -11.25 18.16
CA PRO A 46 -2.70 -10.01 18.91
C PRO A 46 -1.33 -9.37 18.74
N ALA A 47 -1.28 -8.04 18.86
CA ALA A 47 -0.02 -7.31 18.86
C ALA A 47 0.91 -7.82 19.98
N PRO A 48 2.23 -7.88 19.76
CA PRO A 48 3.18 -8.25 20.80
C PRO A 48 3.02 -7.37 22.05
N LYS A 49 3.13 -8.00 23.23
CA LYS A 49 3.05 -7.24 24.52
C LYS A 49 4.04 -6.07 24.57
N ALA A 50 5.24 -6.26 23.99
CA ALA A 50 6.27 -5.24 23.93
C ALA A 50 5.81 -3.93 23.26
N LEU A 51 4.91 -4.00 22.25
CA LEU A 51 4.36 -2.80 21.62
C LEU A 51 3.52 -1.99 22.61
N ASN A 52 2.63 -2.67 23.34
CA ASN A 52 1.79 -2.01 24.32
C ASN A 52 2.61 -1.44 25.50
N ASP A 53 3.65 -2.15 25.91
CA ASP A 53 4.56 -1.69 26.98
C ASP A 53 5.32 -0.44 26.51
N ALA A 54 5.91 -0.45 25.31
CA ALA A 54 6.61 0.71 24.75
C ALA A 54 5.71 1.96 24.62
N ILE A 55 4.42 1.78 24.28
CA ILE A 55 3.47 2.90 24.23
C ILE A 55 3.23 3.46 25.63
N ARG A 56 3.11 2.61 26.67
CA ARG A 56 2.95 3.08 28.06
C ARG A 56 4.19 3.81 28.55
N ASP A 57 5.37 3.21 28.33
CA ASP A 57 6.66 3.80 28.71
C ASP A 57 6.83 5.20 28.08
N LEU A 58 6.46 5.35 26.79
CA LEU A 58 6.51 6.62 26.10
C LEU A 58 5.60 7.69 26.74
N LEU A 59 4.39 7.30 27.16
CA LEU A 59 3.45 8.19 27.83
C LEU A 59 3.93 8.55 29.24
N ASP A 60 4.42 7.56 29.99
CA ASP A 60 4.96 7.78 31.35
C ASP A 60 6.19 8.71 31.31
N GLU A 61 7.08 8.55 30.32
CA GLU A 61 8.21 9.48 30.14
C GLU A 61 7.74 10.90 29.80
N ALA A 62 6.70 11.03 28.97
CA ALA A 62 6.15 12.34 28.63
C ALA A 62 5.55 13.03 29.85
N ASP A 63 4.79 12.31 30.66
CA ASP A 63 4.18 12.82 31.87
C ASP A 63 5.27 13.24 32.90
N ALA A 64 6.33 12.45 33.04
CA ALA A 64 7.48 12.78 33.93
C ALA A 64 8.20 14.05 33.48
N LYS A 65 8.23 14.36 32.19
CA LYS A 65 8.84 15.58 31.64
C LYS A 65 7.88 16.79 31.62
N GLY A 66 6.62 16.60 31.99
CA GLY A 66 5.59 17.63 32.05
C GLY A 66 5.27 18.22 30.66
N ALA A 67 5.06 19.53 30.57
CA ALA A 67 4.68 20.21 29.34
C ALA A 67 5.63 19.96 28.18
N ALA A 68 6.94 19.90 28.44
CA ALA A 68 7.94 19.61 27.39
C ALA A 68 7.83 18.19 26.86
N GLY A 69 7.55 17.21 27.71
CA GLY A 69 7.29 15.83 27.31
C GLY A 69 6.01 15.68 26.48
N SER A 70 4.94 16.31 26.95
CA SER A 70 3.65 16.34 26.23
C SER A 70 3.80 16.94 24.82
N LEU A 71 4.52 18.04 24.65
CA LEU A 71 4.79 18.64 23.35
C LEU A 71 5.64 17.74 22.46
N GLY A 72 6.54 16.94 23.04
CA GLY A 72 7.35 15.97 22.29
C GLY A 72 6.53 14.85 21.66
N ILE A 73 5.42 14.43 22.28
CA ILE A 73 4.55 13.36 21.77
C ILE A 73 3.36 13.91 20.98
N HIS A 74 2.71 14.95 21.51
CA HIS A 74 1.44 15.48 20.97
C HIS A 74 1.63 16.74 20.13
N GLY A 75 2.85 17.24 20.01
CA GLY A 75 3.18 18.42 19.23
C GLY A 75 3.35 18.16 17.74
N TYR A 76 3.65 19.22 17.02
CA TYR A 76 4.04 19.11 15.60
C TYR A 76 5.41 18.45 15.47
N MET A 77 5.55 17.62 14.42
CA MET A 77 6.82 17.02 14.03
C MET A 77 7.23 17.49 12.61
N ALA A 78 8.43 17.15 12.18
CA ALA A 78 8.87 17.37 10.81
C ALA A 78 7.95 16.62 9.81
N ASN A 79 7.75 17.17 8.60
CA ASN A 79 6.84 16.60 7.60
C ASN A 79 7.13 15.13 7.25
N ALA A 80 8.41 14.73 7.30
CA ALA A 80 8.80 13.34 7.05
C ALA A 80 8.70 12.42 8.30
N GLY A 81 8.32 12.95 9.46
CA GLY A 81 8.35 12.25 10.73
C GLY A 81 9.63 12.50 11.53
N TYR A 82 9.70 11.97 12.75
CA TYR A 82 10.87 12.09 13.61
C TYR A 82 12.11 11.47 12.96
N GLU A 83 13.21 12.23 12.95
CA GLU A 83 14.45 11.81 12.26
C GLU A 83 15.07 10.59 12.94
N GLU A 84 15.10 10.55 14.27
CA GLU A 84 15.61 9.43 15.04
C GLU A 84 14.82 8.12 14.77
N VAL A 85 13.51 8.20 14.58
CA VAL A 85 12.68 7.04 14.24
C VAL A 85 13.01 6.56 12.82
N ARG A 86 13.09 7.48 11.88
CA ARG A 86 13.45 7.16 10.49
C ARG A 86 14.85 6.58 10.36
N GLN A 87 15.80 7.10 11.14
CA GLN A 87 17.16 6.58 11.19
C GLN A 87 17.21 5.17 11.76
N ALA A 88 16.50 4.89 12.87
CA ALA A 88 16.41 3.55 13.43
C ALA A 88 15.80 2.53 12.47
N ILE A 89 14.77 2.94 11.70
CA ILE A 89 14.18 2.09 10.65
C ILE A 89 15.19 1.84 9.53
N ALA A 90 15.91 2.87 9.07
CA ALA A 90 16.93 2.74 8.04
C ALA A 90 18.04 1.76 8.46
N GLU A 91 18.53 1.87 9.69
CA GLU A 91 19.55 0.96 10.24
C GLU A 91 19.06 -0.48 10.30
N ASN A 92 17.83 -0.71 10.76
CA ASN A 92 17.22 -2.05 10.77
C ASN A 92 17.09 -2.64 9.35
N LEU A 93 16.66 -1.85 8.37
CA LEU A 93 16.58 -2.29 6.97
C LEU A 93 17.97 -2.62 6.41
N ASN A 94 18.97 -1.79 6.72
CA ASN A 94 20.35 -2.01 6.26
C ASN A 94 20.95 -3.29 6.85
N GLU A 95 20.69 -3.54 8.14
CA GLU A 95 21.14 -4.75 8.82
C GLU A 95 20.48 -6.01 8.23
N ARG A 96 19.17 -5.97 8.01
CA ARG A 96 18.40 -7.14 7.55
C ARG A 96 18.59 -7.46 6.09
N PHE A 97 18.73 -6.46 5.25
CA PHE A 97 18.68 -6.61 3.78
C PHE A 97 19.93 -6.13 3.05
N GLY A 98 20.95 -5.64 3.76
CA GLY A 98 22.21 -5.16 3.15
C GLY A 98 22.02 -3.87 2.35
N THR A 99 20.96 -3.10 2.62
CA THR A 99 20.72 -1.81 1.96
C THR A 99 21.63 -0.71 2.51
N LYS A 100 21.50 0.51 1.98
CA LYS A 100 22.28 1.69 2.41
C LYS A 100 21.36 2.90 2.64
N PHE A 101 20.21 2.66 3.25
CA PHE A 101 19.26 3.74 3.54
C PHE A 101 19.73 4.63 4.70
N THR A 102 19.27 5.84 4.67
CA THR A 102 19.42 6.83 5.73
C THR A 102 18.03 7.38 6.09
N ALA A 103 17.92 8.18 7.13
CA ALA A 103 16.68 8.87 7.47
C ALA A 103 16.08 9.67 6.28
N HIS A 104 16.93 10.15 5.36
CA HIS A 104 16.48 10.92 4.18
C HIS A 104 15.75 10.09 3.13
N ASN A 105 15.91 8.77 3.16
CA ASN A 105 15.20 7.87 2.24
C ASN A 105 13.82 7.44 2.76
N LEU A 106 13.44 7.87 3.96
CA LEU A 106 12.23 7.44 4.64
C LEU A 106 11.29 8.61 4.90
N VAL A 107 10.00 8.36 4.71
CA VAL A 107 8.91 9.27 5.07
C VAL A 107 7.86 8.48 5.82
N MET A 108 7.52 8.94 7.03
CA MET A 108 6.46 8.35 7.81
C MET A 108 5.10 8.80 7.30
N THR A 109 4.17 7.86 7.15
CA THR A 109 2.82 8.15 6.64
C THR A 109 1.75 7.47 7.47
N VAL A 110 0.50 7.89 7.30
CA VAL A 110 -0.66 7.23 7.93
C VAL A 110 -1.04 6.00 7.11
N GLY A 111 -0.32 4.90 7.33
CA GLY A 111 -0.48 3.66 6.61
C GLY A 111 -0.03 3.72 5.14
N ALA A 112 -0.02 2.57 4.46
CA ALA A 112 0.35 2.45 3.05
C ALA A 112 -0.56 3.30 2.13
N ALA A 113 -1.85 3.40 2.46
CA ALA A 113 -2.80 4.22 1.71
C ALA A 113 -2.40 5.71 1.68
N GLY A 114 -1.97 6.26 2.82
CA GLY A 114 -1.43 7.62 2.91
C GLY A 114 -0.17 7.76 2.07
N GLY A 115 0.76 6.80 2.18
CA GLY A 115 2.00 6.77 1.41
C GLY A 115 1.76 6.76 -0.10
N LEU A 116 0.93 5.85 -0.59
CA LEU A 116 0.59 5.75 -2.02
C LEU A 116 -0.07 7.03 -2.56
N ASN A 117 -1.00 7.63 -1.80
CA ASN A 117 -1.61 8.89 -2.23
C ASN A 117 -0.60 10.04 -2.28
N ILE A 118 0.34 10.13 -1.34
CA ILE A 118 1.41 11.14 -1.36
C ILE A 118 2.30 10.95 -2.59
N ILE A 119 2.74 9.71 -2.84
CA ILE A 119 3.61 9.41 -3.98
C ILE A 119 2.88 9.66 -5.29
N PHE A 120 1.66 9.20 -5.45
CA PHE A 120 0.87 9.44 -6.66
C PHE A 120 0.63 10.93 -6.91
N LYS A 121 0.37 11.71 -5.85
CA LYS A 121 0.28 13.18 -5.98
C LYS A 121 1.57 13.80 -6.48
N THR A 122 2.71 13.19 -6.15
CA THR A 122 4.02 13.73 -6.50
C THR A 122 4.43 13.43 -7.94
N ILE A 123 4.02 12.26 -8.47
CA ILE A 123 4.54 11.75 -9.74
C ILE A 123 3.52 11.70 -10.89
N LEU A 124 2.21 11.73 -10.59
CA LEU A 124 1.18 11.54 -11.61
C LEU A 124 0.62 12.88 -12.10
N ASP A 125 0.54 13.00 -13.40
CA ASP A 125 -0.28 13.98 -14.11
C ASP A 125 -1.62 13.35 -14.55
N PRO A 126 -2.66 14.16 -14.86
CA PRO A 126 -3.88 13.64 -15.43
C PRO A 126 -3.65 12.79 -16.69
N ASP A 127 -4.36 11.66 -16.78
CA ASP A 127 -4.24 10.67 -17.84
C ASP A 127 -2.98 9.79 -17.81
N ASP A 128 -2.08 9.96 -16.84
CA ASP A 128 -0.98 9.02 -16.62
C ASP A 128 -1.52 7.65 -16.24
N GLU A 129 -0.71 6.62 -16.47
CA GLU A 129 -1.10 5.22 -16.27
C GLU A 129 -0.31 4.59 -15.13
N VAL A 130 -1.04 3.86 -14.28
CA VAL A 130 -0.49 3.02 -13.21
C VAL A 130 -0.84 1.57 -13.50
N ILE A 131 0.16 0.74 -13.70
CA ILE A 131 -0.01 -0.69 -13.96
C ILE A 131 -0.19 -1.46 -12.65
N VAL A 132 -1.12 -2.41 -12.65
CA VAL A 132 -1.34 -3.39 -11.57
C VAL A 132 -1.52 -4.78 -12.16
N PHE A 133 -1.17 -5.81 -11.40
CA PHE A 133 -1.37 -7.22 -11.78
C PHE A 133 -2.66 -7.76 -11.19
N ALA A 134 -3.56 -8.26 -12.04
CA ALA A 134 -4.80 -8.89 -11.57
C ALA A 134 -4.56 -10.29 -10.96
N PRO A 135 -5.37 -10.69 -9.94
CA PRO A 135 -6.20 -9.83 -9.13
C PRO A 135 -5.38 -8.97 -8.17
N PHE A 136 -5.85 -7.79 -7.82
CA PHE A 136 -5.12 -6.79 -7.03
C PHE A 136 -6.02 -6.15 -5.97
N PHE A 137 -5.40 -5.50 -5.01
CA PHE A 137 -6.09 -4.74 -3.97
C PHE A 137 -6.90 -3.58 -4.59
N GLY A 138 -8.21 -3.67 -4.47
CA GLY A 138 -9.16 -2.82 -5.20
C GLY A 138 -8.99 -1.31 -5.01
N GLU A 139 -8.45 -0.91 -3.84
CA GLU A 139 -8.27 0.50 -3.48
C GLU A 139 -7.25 1.23 -4.36
N TYR A 140 -6.33 0.51 -5.04
CA TYR A 140 -5.40 1.15 -5.99
C TYR A 140 -6.13 1.94 -7.08
N ARG A 141 -7.35 1.49 -7.47
CA ARG A 141 -8.20 2.24 -8.41
C ARG A 141 -8.55 3.62 -7.90
N GLN A 142 -8.92 3.71 -6.61
CA GLN A 142 -9.29 4.97 -5.99
C GLN A 142 -8.07 5.87 -5.80
N TYR A 143 -6.92 5.30 -5.41
CA TYR A 143 -5.70 6.07 -5.24
C TYR A 143 -5.27 6.74 -6.55
N ALA A 144 -5.25 6.00 -7.66
CA ALA A 144 -4.95 6.57 -8.98
C ALA A 144 -6.02 7.59 -9.43
N ALA A 145 -7.29 7.24 -9.24
CA ALA A 145 -8.41 8.11 -9.62
C ALA A 145 -8.43 9.45 -8.85
N ASN A 146 -7.85 9.52 -7.64
CA ASN A 146 -7.74 10.78 -6.90
C ASN A 146 -6.90 11.84 -7.66
N PHE A 147 -6.06 11.40 -8.58
CA PHE A 147 -5.15 12.26 -9.36
C PHE A 147 -5.45 12.19 -10.87
N ASP A 148 -6.66 11.76 -11.24
CA ASP A 148 -7.12 11.61 -12.63
C ASP A 148 -6.25 10.68 -13.50
N ALA A 149 -5.49 9.79 -12.84
CA ALA A 149 -4.71 8.75 -13.49
C ALA A 149 -5.55 7.48 -13.75
N LYS A 150 -5.07 6.63 -14.64
CA LYS A 150 -5.74 5.41 -15.10
C LYS A 150 -5.04 4.17 -14.57
N ILE A 151 -5.82 3.20 -14.11
CA ILE A 151 -5.31 1.86 -13.82
C ILE A 151 -5.29 1.04 -15.11
N VAL A 152 -4.11 0.53 -15.44
CA VAL A 152 -3.89 -0.45 -16.51
C VAL A 152 -3.69 -1.82 -15.88
N ILE A 153 -4.52 -2.78 -16.27
CA ILE A 153 -4.56 -4.10 -15.63
C ILE A 153 -3.82 -5.10 -16.49
N VAL A 154 -2.77 -5.68 -15.96
CA VAL A 154 -2.06 -6.81 -16.55
C VAL A 154 -2.69 -8.10 -16.04
N GLN A 155 -2.96 -9.04 -16.96
CA GLN A 155 -3.57 -10.31 -16.63
C GLN A 155 -2.57 -11.26 -15.99
N PRO A 156 -3.00 -12.17 -15.11
CA PRO A 156 -2.15 -13.20 -14.56
C PRO A 156 -2.15 -14.44 -15.46
N ASN A 157 -1.17 -15.31 -15.28
CA ASN A 157 -1.34 -16.71 -15.60
C ASN A 157 -2.42 -17.30 -14.67
N LEU A 158 -3.51 -17.83 -15.20
CA LEU A 158 -4.67 -18.27 -14.42
C LEU A 158 -4.41 -19.52 -13.55
N GLU A 159 -3.36 -20.28 -13.82
CA GLU A 159 -3.00 -21.47 -13.03
C GLU A 159 -2.09 -21.10 -11.84
N THR A 160 -1.19 -20.15 -12.04
CA THR A 160 -0.14 -19.83 -11.06
C THR A 160 -0.29 -18.47 -10.40
N PHE A 161 -1.16 -17.62 -10.92
CA PHE A 161 -1.29 -16.21 -10.57
C PHE A 161 0.00 -15.38 -10.64
N GLN A 162 1.03 -15.91 -11.33
CA GLN A 162 2.19 -15.10 -11.69
C GLN A 162 1.79 -14.08 -12.77
N PRO A 163 2.41 -12.89 -12.80
CA PRO A 163 2.17 -11.90 -13.86
C PRO A 163 2.41 -12.47 -15.27
N ASP A 164 1.53 -12.14 -16.21
CA ASP A 164 1.81 -12.36 -17.62
C ASP A 164 2.74 -11.26 -18.13
N LEU A 165 3.99 -11.61 -18.36
CA LEU A 165 5.04 -10.66 -18.75
C LEU A 165 4.88 -10.18 -20.19
N ALA A 166 4.26 -10.97 -21.07
CA ALA A 166 3.97 -10.55 -22.45
C ALA A 166 2.84 -9.50 -22.44
N ASP A 167 1.82 -9.70 -21.63
CA ASP A 167 0.74 -8.74 -21.43
C ASP A 167 1.26 -7.45 -20.76
N LEU A 168 2.19 -7.57 -19.80
CA LEU A 168 2.87 -6.42 -19.20
C LEU A 168 3.59 -5.59 -20.26
N GLU A 169 4.46 -6.21 -21.04
CA GLU A 169 5.26 -5.52 -22.05
C GLU A 169 4.38 -4.83 -23.10
N ALA A 170 3.29 -5.46 -23.50
CA ALA A 170 2.35 -4.93 -24.48
C ALA A 170 1.53 -3.73 -23.95
N LYS A 171 1.34 -3.63 -22.64
CA LYS A 171 0.51 -2.59 -22.02
C LYS A 171 1.27 -1.37 -21.53
N ILE A 172 2.59 -1.43 -21.49
CA ILE A 172 3.40 -0.25 -21.15
C ILE A 172 3.37 0.73 -22.33
N THR A 173 3.02 1.97 -22.05
CA THR A 173 2.97 3.08 -23.01
C THR A 173 3.83 4.25 -22.56
N ALA A 174 3.97 5.28 -23.37
CA ALA A 174 4.64 6.52 -23.01
C ALA A 174 3.94 7.29 -21.86
N ARG A 175 2.70 6.91 -21.51
CA ARG A 175 1.94 7.47 -20.38
C ARG A 175 2.09 6.66 -19.11
N THR A 176 2.68 5.48 -19.17
CA THR A 176 2.94 4.67 -17.99
C THR A 176 3.94 5.39 -17.09
N LYS A 177 3.57 5.62 -15.83
CA LYS A 177 4.42 6.26 -14.81
C LYS A 177 4.80 5.29 -13.71
N ALA A 178 3.92 4.36 -13.38
CA ALA A 178 4.12 3.49 -12.23
C ALA A 178 3.64 2.08 -12.49
N LEU A 179 4.31 1.13 -11.84
CA LEU A 179 3.90 -0.26 -11.70
C LEU A 179 3.84 -0.60 -10.21
N ILE A 180 2.74 -1.18 -9.75
CA ILE A 180 2.61 -1.66 -8.36
C ILE A 180 2.81 -3.17 -8.35
N VAL A 181 3.76 -3.63 -7.55
CA VAL A 181 3.95 -5.03 -7.17
C VAL A 181 3.49 -5.19 -5.73
N ASN A 182 2.62 -6.15 -5.49
CA ASN A 182 2.19 -6.56 -4.16
C ASN A 182 2.46 -8.06 -4.01
N THR A 183 3.47 -8.41 -3.21
CA THR A 183 3.90 -9.80 -3.04
C THR A 183 4.50 -10.02 -1.63
N PRO A 184 3.88 -10.88 -0.78
CA PRO A 184 2.70 -11.72 -1.04
C PRO A 184 1.50 -10.91 -1.51
N ASN A 185 0.77 -11.42 -2.50
CA ASN A 185 -0.30 -10.67 -3.18
C ASN A 185 -1.61 -10.71 -2.40
N ASN A 186 -2.26 -9.57 -2.28
CA ASN A 186 -3.65 -9.47 -1.88
C ASN A 186 -4.53 -9.34 -3.15
N PRO A 187 -5.46 -10.29 -3.47
CA PRO A 187 -6.04 -11.27 -2.55
C PRO A 187 -5.51 -12.72 -2.67
N THR A 188 -4.58 -13.03 -3.58
CA THR A 188 -4.26 -14.43 -3.93
C THR A 188 -3.32 -15.13 -2.93
N GLY A 189 -2.57 -14.39 -2.13
CA GLY A 189 -1.50 -14.92 -1.28
C GLY A 189 -0.26 -15.40 -2.05
N VAL A 190 -0.23 -15.25 -3.37
CA VAL A 190 0.88 -15.73 -4.21
C VAL A 190 2.12 -14.85 -4.02
N ILE A 191 3.26 -15.52 -3.91
CA ILE A 191 4.57 -14.87 -3.93
C ILE A 191 5.10 -14.90 -5.36
N TYR A 192 5.50 -13.75 -5.89
CA TYR A 192 6.13 -13.68 -7.20
C TYR A 192 7.55 -14.23 -7.11
N LYS A 193 7.92 -15.04 -8.12
CA LYS A 193 9.24 -15.66 -8.17
C LYS A 193 10.34 -14.61 -8.39
N PRO A 194 11.56 -14.80 -7.83
CA PRO A 194 12.66 -13.89 -8.08
C PRO A 194 12.91 -13.63 -9.57
N GLN A 195 12.86 -14.69 -10.40
CA GLN A 195 13.00 -14.57 -11.85
C GLN A 195 11.91 -13.71 -12.50
N THR A 196 10.67 -13.78 -11.99
CA THR A 196 9.57 -12.91 -12.44
C THR A 196 9.89 -11.45 -12.14
N MET A 197 10.42 -11.16 -10.96
CA MET A 197 10.81 -9.80 -10.57
C MET A 197 11.98 -9.26 -11.41
N GLU A 198 12.99 -10.08 -11.68
CA GLU A 198 14.09 -9.72 -12.58
C GLU A 198 13.60 -9.40 -13.99
N GLN A 199 12.68 -10.21 -14.51
CA GLN A 199 12.08 -9.99 -15.83
C GLN A 199 11.21 -8.73 -15.90
N ILE A 200 10.46 -8.43 -14.83
CA ILE A 200 9.71 -7.16 -14.71
C ILE A 200 10.70 -6.00 -14.79
N GLY A 201 11.79 -6.04 -14.01
CA GLY A 201 12.84 -5.00 -14.04
C GLY A 201 13.40 -4.79 -15.44
N ALA A 202 13.79 -5.88 -16.13
CA ALA A 202 14.32 -5.82 -17.49
C ALA A 202 13.31 -5.23 -18.51
N ILE A 203 12.02 -5.56 -18.39
CA ILE A 203 10.96 -4.99 -19.23
C ILE A 203 10.84 -3.48 -18.97
N LEU A 204 10.83 -3.06 -17.71
CA LEU A 204 10.75 -1.64 -17.37
C LEU A 204 11.95 -0.86 -17.89
N GLU A 205 13.18 -1.35 -17.72
CA GLU A 205 14.40 -0.73 -18.26
C GLU A 205 14.35 -0.59 -19.78
N LYS A 206 13.95 -1.66 -20.49
CA LYS A 206 13.77 -1.64 -21.94
C LYS A 206 12.77 -0.58 -22.37
N LYS A 207 11.61 -0.53 -21.72
CA LYS A 207 10.52 0.38 -22.05
C LYS A 207 10.84 1.83 -21.68
N GLN A 208 11.56 2.04 -20.58
CA GLN A 208 12.07 3.36 -20.21
C GLN A 208 13.02 3.92 -21.29
N ALA A 209 13.92 3.08 -21.80
CA ALA A 209 14.80 3.46 -22.90
C ALA A 209 14.02 3.71 -24.21
N GLU A 210 12.97 2.91 -24.48
CA GLU A 210 12.12 3.06 -25.70
C GLU A 210 11.35 4.38 -25.70
N PHE A 211 10.74 4.76 -24.55
CA PHE A 211 9.87 5.95 -24.47
C PHE A 211 10.57 7.20 -23.96
N GLY A 212 11.76 7.08 -23.39
CA GLY A 212 12.49 8.21 -22.80
C GLY A 212 11.78 8.79 -21.57
N THR A 213 11.06 7.96 -20.80
CA THR A 213 10.31 8.35 -19.61
C THR A 213 10.77 7.57 -18.40
N ASP A 214 10.69 8.17 -17.21
CA ASP A 214 11.00 7.47 -15.96
C ASP A 214 9.78 6.65 -15.50
N PHE A 215 10.01 5.38 -15.17
CA PHE A 215 9.04 4.49 -14.55
C PHE A 215 9.37 4.25 -13.09
N PHE A 216 8.32 4.27 -12.24
CA PHE A 216 8.45 3.99 -10.82
C PHE A 216 7.90 2.60 -10.52
N LEU A 217 8.74 1.76 -9.89
CA LEU A 217 8.31 0.46 -9.37
C LEU A 217 8.00 0.60 -7.88
N PHE A 218 6.74 0.37 -7.50
CA PHE A 218 6.30 0.34 -6.12
C PHE A 218 6.19 -1.09 -5.63
N SER A 219 6.85 -1.38 -4.53
CA SER A 219 6.65 -2.62 -3.78
C SER A 219 5.75 -2.32 -2.59
N ASP A 220 4.54 -2.86 -2.61
CA ASP A 220 3.58 -2.76 -1.52
C ASP A 220 3.68 -4.03 -0.67
N GLU A 221 4.28 -3.90 0.51
CA GLU A 221 4.72 -5.03 1.35
C GLU A 221 4.09 -5.00 2.75
N PRO A 222 2.75 -5.12 2.86
CA PRO A 222 2.08 -5.10 4.16
C PRO A 222 2.18 -6.44 4.92
N TYR A 223 2.66 -7.53 4.31
CA TYR A 223 2.68 -8.90 4.83
C TYR A 223 4.06 -9.43 5.17
#